data_796e0e1a04c28b44f0aea9389c98dd8f
#
_entry.id   796e0e1a04c28b44f0aea9389c98dd8f
#
_cell.length_a   1.000
_cell.length_b   1.000
_cell.length_c   1.000
_cell.angle_alpha   90.00
_cell.angle_beta   90.00
_cell.angle_gamma   90.00
#
_symmetry.space_group_name_H-M   'P 1'
#
loop_
_entity.id
_entity.type
_entity.pdbx_description
1 polymer ?
#
loop_
_entity_poly.entity_id
_entity_poly.type
_entity_poly.pdbx_seq_one_letter_code
_entity_poly.pdbx_strand_id
1 'polypeptide(L)'
;MNLFDVYSLFDVTPVKAKGTRIWDDKGQEYLDLYGGHAVISVGHCHPKYVAAITDQLNKIGFYSNSVKNPLQVELAKKIGELSGLEDYSLFLINSGAEANENALKLASFHTGKDRVIAFKGAFHGRTSGAVAVTDNPKYSAPFNAHHNVTFLPLNDIEAVKTELAKGDVAAVIIEGIQGVGGIVIPDDQFLRDLRQATKEAGVVLILDEIQSGYGRSGRFFAHQWAGIKPDIVTMAKGMANGFPIGGVLISPEFEATKGMLGTTFGGNYLAMAAANAVADIFKEENLVANAFEVGEYLKNSIPASPRIKEVRGRGLMIGVEFNEPIAEIRGRLLYEKHIFTGVSGKNMIRLLAPLTLTKADVDIFIKALEDLL
;
A
#
# COMPACT_ATOMS: atom_id res chain seq x y z
N MET A 1 -5.98 8.33 32.54
CA MET A 1 -5.06 7.54 31.66
C MET A 1 -4.80 8.37 30.41
N ASN A 2 -3.55 8.48 29.97
CA ASN A 2 -3.18 9.24 28.76
C ASN A 2 -2.81 8.26 27.65
N LEU A 3 -2.91 8.72 26.39
CA LEU A 3 -2.35 7.98 25.26
C LEU A 3 -0.82 7.97 25.35
N PHE A 4 -0.19 6.89 24.89
CA PHE A 4 1.26 6.83 24.75
C PHE A 4 1.66 7.66 23.52
N ASP A 5 2.35 8.78 23.74
CA ASP A 5 2.62 9.82 22.75
C ASP A 5 3.81 9.43 21.83
N VAL A 6 3.49 8.89 20.67
CA VAL A 6 4.47 8.46 19.65
C VAL A 6 4.25 9.11 18.27
N TYR A 7 3.26 10.01 18.14
CA TYR A 7 2.92 10.67 16.88
C TYR A 7 3.06 12.18 16.94
N SER A 8 3.66 12.77 15.93
CA SER A 8 3.57 14.22 15.70
C SER A 8 2.23 14.55 15.06
N LEU A 9 1.35 15.23 15.79
CA LEU A 9 0.00 15.56 15.34
C LEU A 9 -0.06 16.94 14.69
N PHE A 10 -0.92 17.10 13.67
CA PHE A 10 -1.37 18.41 13.21
C PHE A 10 -2.49 18.90 14.14
N ASP A 11 -2.57 20.22 14.33
CA ASP A 11 -3.68 20.85 15.06
C ASP A 11 -4.92 20.97 14.16
N VAL A 12 -5.47 19.82 13.79
CA VAL A 12 -6.71 19.69 13.02
C VAL A 12 -7.48 18.50 13.57
N THR A 13 -8.75 18.70 13.90
CA THR A 13 -9.65 17.64 14.41
C THR A 13 -10.71 17.30 13.36
N PRO A 14 -10.49 16.29 12.50
CA PRO A 14 -11.48 15.87 11.51
C PRO A 14 -12.73 15.32 12.16
N VAL A 15 -13.92 15.80 11.75
CA VAL A 15 -15.23 15.36 12.28
C VAL A 15 -16.17 14.87 11.19
N LYS A 16 -15.90 15.18 9.92
CA LYS A 16 -16.72 14.78 8.77
C LYS A 16 -15.82 14.62 7.55
N ALA A 17 -16.17 13.68 6.67
CA ALA A 17 -15.50 13.53 5.39
C ALA A 17 -16.45 13.01 4.31
N LYS A 18 -16.19 13.36 3.03
CA LYS A 18 -16.94 12.88 1.85
C LYS A 18 -16.07 13.00 0.60
N GLY A 19 -15.95 11.91 -0.16
CA GLY A 19 -15.14 11.89 -1.40
C GLY A 19 -13.68 12.24 -1.11
N THR A 20 -13.21 13.36 -1.66
CA THR A 20 -11.86 13.92 -1.47
C THR A 20 -11.82 15.07 -0.44
N ARG A 21 -12.88 15.28 0.33
CA ARG A 21 -13.01 16.39 1.29
C ARG A 21 -13.09 15.90 2.73
N ILE A 22 -12.47 16.67 3.62
CA ILE A 22 -12.50 16.49 5.08
C ILE A 22 -12.93 17.83 5.70
N TRP A 23 -13.72 17.81 6.76
CA TRP A 23 -14.09 18.98 7.56
C TRP A 23 -13.63 18.78 9.00
N ASP A 24 -13.06 19.83 9.58
CA ASP A 24 -12.68 19.86 11.00
C ASP A 24 -13.83 20.31 11.92
N ASP A 25 -13.57 20.33 13.22
CA ASP A 25 -14.50 20.75 14.28
C ASP A 25 -14.82 22.26 14.25
N LYS A 26 -14.10 23.05 13.47
CA LYS A 26 -14.34 24.47 13.22
C LYS A 26 -15.15 24.71 11.94
N GLY A 27 -15.49 23.63 11.21
CA GLY A 27 -16.21 23.68 9.94
C GLY A 27 -15.34 23.99 8.72
N GLN A 28 -14.00 24.05 8.89
CA GLN A 28 -13.08 24.27 7.78
C GLN A 28 -13.03 23.03 6.88
N GLU A 29 -13.19 23.22 5.58
CA GLU A 29 -13.04 22.20 4.56
C GLU A 29 -11.59 22.08 4.10
N TYR A 30 -11.12 20.85 3.93
CA TYR A 30 -9.80 20.49 3.42
C TYR A 30 -9.90 19.55 2.22
N LEU A 31 -9.04 19.75 1.23
CA LEU A 31 -8.80 18.79 0.16
C LEU A 31 -7.82 17.72 0.65
N ASP A 32 -8.20 16.44 0.53
CA ASP A 32 -7.38 15.31 0.95
C ASP A 32 -6.55 14.75 -0.22
N LEU A 33 -5.29 15.13 -0.31
CA LEU A 33 -4.31 14.52 -1.22
C LEU A 33 -3.39 13.52 -0.50
N TYR A 34 -3.82 13.00 0.65
CA TYR A 34 -3.04 12.05 1.43
C TYR A 34 -3.74 10.70 1.64
N GLY A 35 -5.08 10.72 1.70
CA GLY A 35 -5.89 9.52 1.89
C GLY A 35 -5.53 8.73 3.15
N GLY A 36 -5.02 9.38 4.21
CA GLY A 36 -4.57 8.70 5.41
C GLY A 36 -3.51 7.62 5.12
N HIS A 37 -2.38 7.98 4.54
CA HIS A 37 -1.33 7.05 4.06
C HIS A 37 -1.74 6.17 2.85
N ALA A 38 -2.54 6.68 1.93
CA ALA A 38 -3.11 5.95 0.79
C ALA A 38 -4.10 4.83 1.19
N VAL A 39 -4.74 4.97 2.36
CA VAL A 39 -5.75 4.02 2.85
C VAL A 39 -7.11 4.24 2.20
N ILE A 40 -7.52 5.51 2.08
CA ILE A 40 -8.79 5.86 1.42
C ILE A 40 -8.62 5.69 -0.10
N SER A 41 -9.31 4.68 -0.63
CA SER A 41 -9.28 4.33 -2.05
C SER A 41 -10.50 4.85 -2.81
N VAL A 42 -11.71 4.50 -2.36
CA VAL A 42 -12.96 4.85 -3.05
C VAL A 42 -13.57 6.17 -2.58
N GLY A 43 -12.78 7.00 -1.88
CA GLY A 43 -13.23 8.24 -1.27
C GLY A 43 -13.85 8.06 0.11
N HIS A 44 -13.84 9.14 0.89
CA HIS A 44 -14.42 9.15 2.22
C HIS A 44 -15.94 8.96 2.16
N CYS A 45 -16.47 8.12 3.06
CA CYS A 45 -17.92 7.92 3.26
C CYS A 45 -18.68 7.66 1.95
N HIS A 46 -18.12 6.85 1.06
CA HIS A 46 -18.79 6.46 -0.19
C HIS A 46 -20.14 5.78 0.15
N PRO A 47 -21.28 6.21 -0.45
CA PRO A 47 -22.61 5.73 -0.04
C PRO A 47 -22.77 4.22 -0.07
N LYS A 48 -22.30 3.56 -1.13
CA LYS A 48 -22.34 2.09 -1.28
C LYS A 48 -21.51 1.38 -0.20
N TYR A 49 -20.33 1.91 0.12
CA TYR A 49 -19.47 1.40 1.18
C TYR A 49 -20.12 1.51 2.56
N VAL A 50 -20.69 2.69 2.88
CA VAL A 50 -21.40 2.91 4.15
C VAL A 50 -22.61 1.99 4.27
N ALA A 51 -23.41 1.87 3.20
CA ALA A 51 -24.59 1.00 3.18
C ALA A 51 -24.22 -0.47 3.41
N ALA A 52 -23.17 -0.97 2.77
CA ALA A 52 -22.73 -2.36 2.90
C ALA A 52 -22.30 -2.71 4.33
N ILE A 53 -21.52 -1.84 4.99
CA ILE A 53 -21.10 -2.05 6.38
C ILE A 53 -22.29 -1.97 7.34
N THR A 54 -23.17 -0.98 7.15
CA THR A 54 -24.37 -0.79 7.99
C THR A 54 -25.31 -1.99 7.89
N ASP A 55 -25.58 -2.49 6.68
CA ASP A 55 -26.39 -3.68 6.45
C ASP A 55 -25.76 -4.92 7.10
N GLN A 56 -24.45 -5.13 6.93
CA GLN A 56 -23.76 -6.27 7.52
C GLN A 56 -23.71 -6.20 9.04
N LEU A 57 -23.56 -4.99 9.62
CA LEU A 57 -23.57 -4.80 11.08
C LEU A 57 -24.92 -5.19 11.70
N ASN A 58 -26.02 -4.95 10.99
CA ASN A 58 -27.37 -5.37 11.41
C ASN A 58 -27.60 -6.88 11.31
N LYS A 59 -26.76 -7.62 10.59
CA LYS A 59 -26.86 -9.10 10.44
C LYS A 59 -25.91 -9.80 11.40
N ILE A 60 -24.63 -9.68 11.16
CA ILE A 60 -23.56 -10.26 11.97
C ILE A 60 -22.25 -9.53 11.70
N GLY A 61 -21.59 -9.04 12.75
CA GLY A 61 -20.29 -8.36 12.62
C GLY A 61 -19.10 -9.32 12.61
N PHE A 62 -19.17 -10.37 13.42
CA PHE A 62 -18.05 -11.29 13.62
C PHE A 62 -18.52 -12.70 13.98
N TYR A 63 -17.81 -13.68 13.41
CA TYR A 63 -17.69 -15.05 13.93
C TYR A 63 -16.32 -15.60 13.53
N SER A 64 -15.85 -16.66 14.21
CA SER A 64 -14.53 -17.23 13.96
C SER A 64 -14.42 -17.94 12.60
N ASN A 65 -13.20 -18.10 12.13
CA ASN A 65 -12.89 -18.87 10.90
C ASN A 65 -13.14 -20.38 11.01
N SER A 66 -13.80 -20.85 12.09
CA SER A 66 -14.27 -22.24 12.23
C SER A 66 -15.56 -22.52 11.45
N VAL A 67 -16.21 -21.49 10.89
CA VAL A 67 -17.44 -21.62 10.09
C VAL A 67 -17.23 -21.05 8.69
N LYS A 68 -18.13 -21.40 7.76
CA LYS A 68 -18.12 -20.85 6.39
C LYS A 68 -18.55 -19.39 6.39
N ASN A 69 -17.78 -18.54 5.73
CA ASN A 69 -18.15 -17.17 5.44
C ASN A 69 -18.20 -16.96 3.92
N PRO A 70 -19.39 -16.89 3.31
CA PRO A 70 -19.53 -16.75 1.86
C PRO A 70 -18.94 -15.45 1.30
N LEU A 71 -18.87 -14.38 2.12
CA LEU A 71 -18.29 -13.10 1.71
C LEU A 71 -16.77 -13.20 1.46
N GLN A 72 -16.07 -14.15 2.11
CA GLN A 72 -14.65 -14.41 1.84
C GLN A 72 -14.46 -15.00 0.44
N VAL A 73 -15.34 -15.95 0.05
CA VAL A 73 -15.29 -16.59 -1.27
C VAL A 73 -15.63 -15.59 -2.36
N GLU A 74 -16.64 -14.75 -2.13
CA GLU A 74 -17.00 -13.66 -3.04
C GLU A 74 -15.85 -12.68 -3.25
N LEU A 75 -15.20 -12.24 -2.16
CA LEU A 75 -14.05 -11.34 -2.23
C LEU A 75 -12.88 -11.95 -2.99
N ALA A 76 -12.54 -13.22 -2.72
CA ALA A 76 -11.47 -13.90 -3.41
C ALA A 76 -11.70 -13.92 -4.94
N LYS A 77 -12.93 -14.21 -5.37
CA LYS A 77 -13.30 -14.17 -6.78
C LYS A 77 -13.14 -12.77 -7.38
N LYS A 78 -13.69 -11.73 -6.71
CA LYS A 78 -13.60 -10.35 -7.18
C LYS A 78 -12.16 -9.85 -7.30
N ILE A 79 -11.32 -10.16 -6.31
CA ILE A 79 -9.89 -9.80 -6.35
C ILE A 79 -9.18 -10.53 -7.49
N GLY A 80 -9.44 -11.83 -7.68
CA GLY A 80 -8.92 -12.60 -8.80
C GLY A 80 -9.25 -11.93 -10.15
N GLU A 81 -10.53 -11.61 -10.39
CA GLU A 81 -11.00 -10.92 -11.60
C GLU A 81 -10.35 -9.55 -11.81
N LEU A 82 -10.24 -8.73 -10.76
CA LEU A 82 -9.65 -7.38 -10.83
C LEU A 82 -8.14 -7.40 -11.06
N SER A 83 -7.46 -8.41 -10.54
CA SER A 83 -6.00 -8.52 -10.59
C SER A 83 -5.48 -9.39 -11.75
N GLY A 84 -6.33 -10.23 -12.36
CA GLY A 84 -5.91 -11.25 -13.33
C GLY A 84 -5.13 -12.41 -12.69
N LEU A 85 -5.37 -12.66 -11.39
CA LEU A 85 -4.75 -13.73 -10.59
C LEU A 85 -5.84 -14.70 -10.07
N GLU A 86 -6.75 -15.13 -10.96
CA GLU A 86 -7.90 -15.98 -10.62
C GLU A 86 -7.49 -17.37 -10.10
N ASP A 87 -6.30 -17.81 -10.43
CA ASP A 87 -5.70 -19.09 -10.00
C ASP A 87 -5.02 -19.02 -8.62
N TYR A 88 -4.86 -17.81 -8.04
CA TYR A 88 -4.27 -17.65 -6.71
C TYR A 88 -5.26 -17.91 -5.59
N SER A 89 -4.74 -18.37 -4.46
CA SER A 89 -5.49 -18.48 -3.20
C SER A 89 -5.38 -17.18 -2.38
N LEU A 90 -6.44 -16.85 -1.62
CA LEU A 90 -6.47 -15.68 -0.74
C LEU A 90 -6.45 -16.09 0.73
N PHE A 91 -5.48 -15.60 1.50
CA PHE A 91 -5.48 -15.65 2.96
C PHE A 91 -5.72 -14.25 3.54
N LEU A 92 -6.65 -14.14 4.50
CA LEU A 92 -7.16 -12.86 5.03
C LEU A 92 -6.67 -12.61 6.47
N ILE A 93 -6.21 -11.40 6.72
CA ILE A 93 -5.69 -10.89 8.00
C ILE A 93 -6.18 -9.45 8.24
N ASN A 94 -5.55 -8.69 9.18
CA ASN A 94 -6.10 -7.40 9.65
C ASN A 94 -5.24 -6.18 9.28
N SER A 95 -4.01 -6.38 8.83
CA SER A 95 -3.08 -5.30 8.53
C SER A 95 -2.05 -5.69 7.49
N GLY A 96 -1.37 -4.68 6.91
CA GLY A 96 -0.26 -4.92 6.00
C GLY A 96 0.95 -5.57 6.66
N ALA A 97 1.25 -5.23 7.92
CA ALA A 97 2.33 -5.88 8.65
C ALA A 97 2.05 -7.38 8.85
N GLU A 98 0.81 -7.75 9.23
CA GLU A 98 0.41 -9.15 9.30
C GLU A 98 0.49 -9.85 7.94
N ALA A 99 0.16 -9.15 6.83
CA ALA A 99 0.28 -9.69 5.49
C ALA A 99 1.72 -10.08 5.19
N ASN A 100 2.66 -9.18 5.43
CA ASN A 100 4.09 -9.43 5.22
C ASN A 100 4.63 -10.51 6.15
N GLU A 101 4.25 -10.53 7.44
CA GLU A 101 4.61 -11.62 8.37
C GLU A 101 4.19 -13.00 7.84
N ASN A 102 2.94 -13.12 7.38
CA ASN A 102 2.44 -14.39 6.87
C ASN A 102 3.07 -14.76 5.52
N ALA A 103 3.37 -13.79 4.66
CA ALA A 103 4.08 -14.03 3.40
C ALA A 103 5.51 -14.55 3.65
N LEU A 104 6.26 -13.92 4.54
CA LEU A 104 7.61 -14.34 4.93
C LEU A 104 7.60 -15.74 5.57
N LYS A 105 6.64 -15.99 6.48
CA LYS A 105 6.45 -17.28 7.13
C LYS A 105 6.13 -18.36 6.11
N LEU A 106 5.22 -18.09 5.16
CA LEU A 106 4.84 -19.03 4.13
C LEU A 106 6.01 -19.36 3.19
N ALA A 107 6.79 -18.35 2.79
CA ALA A 107 7.99 -18.54 1.99
C ALA A 107 9.04 -19.42 2.70
N SER A 108 9.23 -19.21 4.01
CA SER A 108 10.12 -20.02 4.82
C SER A 108 9.63 -21.49 4.95
N PHE A 109 8.34 -21.71 5.15
CA PHE A 109 7.77 -23.05 5.12
C PHE A 109 7.96 -23.76 3.78
N HIS A 110 7.74 -23.03 2.68
CA HIS A 110 7.84 -23.59 1.32
C HIS A 110 9.27 -23.98 0.95
N THR A 111 10.26 -23.16 1.32
CA THR A 111 11.66 -23.36 0.94
C THR A 111 12.50 -24.10 1.98
N GLY A 112 12.04 -24.19 3.23
CA GLY A 112 12.82 -24.69 4.36
C GLY A 112 13.99 -23.81 4.78
N LYS A 113 14.02 -22.55 4.31
CA LYS A 113 15.09 -21.57 4.53
C LYS A 113 14.58 -20.37 5.35
N ASP A 114 15.48 -19.51 5.83
CA ASP A 114 15.12 -18.37 6.70
C ASP A 114 15.68 -17.01 6.25
N ARG A 115 16.69 -17.00 5.36
CA ARG A 115 17.29 -15.75 4.90
C ARG A 115 16.40 -15.04 3.89
N VAL A 116 16.21 -13.72 4.07
CA VAL A 116 15.38 -12.88 3.20
C VAL A 116 16.21 -11.76 2.59
N ILE A 117 16.02 -11.49 1.32
CA ILE A 117 16.55 -10.30 0.65
C ILE A 117 15.47 -9.24 0.65
N ALA A 118 15.82 -8.01 1.09
CA ALA A 118 15.02 -6.81 0.98
C ALA A 118 15.86 -5.68 0.34
N PHE A 119 15.26 -4.52 0.09
CA PHE A 119 15.95 -3.45 -0.64
C PHE A 119 16.12 -2.19 0.22
N LYS A 120 17.18 -1.41 -0.07
CA LYS A 120 17.41 -0.12 0.57
C LYS A 120 16.22 0.81 0.37
N GLY A 121 15.84 1.53 1.43
CA GLY A 121 14.69 2.42 1.45
C GLY A 121 13.33 1.71 1.62
N ALA A 122 13.28 0.38 1.72
CA ALA A 122 12.04 -0.38 1.86
C ALA A 122 11.33 -0.15 3.20
N PHE A 123 9.99 -0.23 3.16
CA PHE A 123 9.13 -0.23 4.35
C PHE A 123 8.04 -1.31 4.23
N HIS A 124 8.10 -2.31 5.09
CA HIS A 124 7.17 -3.45 5.06
C HIS A 124 6.32 -3.60 6.33
N GLY A 125 6.54 -2.80 7.35
CA GLY A 125 5.73 -2.81 8.58
C GLY A 125 6.53 -2.64 9.87
N ARG A 126 5.85 -2.82 11.00
CA ARG A 126 6.38 -2.58 12.35
C ARG A 126 6.33 -3.82 13.28
N THR A 127 5.77 -4.94 12.84
CA THR A 127 5.84 -6.22 13.55
C THR A 127 7.21 -6.88 13.33
N SER A 128 7.53 -7.96 14.04
CA SER A 128 8.92 -8.45 14.15
C SER A 128 9.57 -8.79 12.80
N GLY A 129 8.97 -9.66 11.99
CA GLY A 129 9.52 -10.00 10.67
C GLY A 129 9.38 -8.85 9.67
N ALA A 130 8.26 -8.11 9.68
CA ALA A 130 8.04 -7.00 8.79
C ALA A 130 9.00 -5.82 9.07
N VAL A 131 9.33 -5.55 10.34
CA VAL A 131 10.33 -4.50 10.67
C VAL A 131 11.74 -4.94 10.33
N ALA A 132 12.04 -6.24 10.39
CA ALA A 132 13.36 -6.77 10.04
C ALA A 132 13.69 -6.56 8.54
N VAL A 133 12.68 -6.62 7.67
CA VAL A 133 12.81 -6.33 6.22
C VAL A 133 12.56 -4.85 5.86
N THR A 134 12.36 -3.98 6.85
CA THR A 134 12.23 -2.52 6.70
C THR A 134 13.60 -1.85 6.90
N ASP A 135 14.08 -1.09 5.90
CA ASP A 135 15.39 -0.44 5.94
C ASP A 135 15.35 0.86 6.78
N ASN A 136 15.08 0.71 8.07
CA ASN A 136 15.14 1.82 9.01
C ASN A 136 15.48 1.32 10.44
N PRO A 137 16.74 1.46 10.87
CA PRO A 137 17.17 0.94 12.17
C PRO A 137 16.47 1.60 13.38
N LYS A 138 15.85 2.77 13.20
CA LYS A 138 15.08 3.43 14.27
C LYS A 138 13.78 2.71 14.63
N TYR A 139 13.29 1.83 13.75
CA TYR A 139 12.05 1.08 13.99
C TYR A 139 12.31 -0.28 14.62
N SER A 140 13.54 -0.78 14.56
CA SER A 140 13.93 -2.09 15.06
C SER A 140 14.40 -2.00 16.51
N ALA A 141 13.75 -2.73 17.40
CA ALA A 141 14.22 -2.94 18.76
C ALA A 141 15.19 -4.14 18.83
N PRO A 142 16.01 -4.30 19.90
CA PRO A 142 16.89 -5.48 20.04
C PRO A 142 16.12 -6.81 19.93
N PHE A 143 14.87 -6.87 20.36
CA PHE A 143 13.98 -8.04 20.19
C PHE A 143 13.75 -8.43 18.73
N ASN A 144 13.83 -7.49 17.78
CA ASN A 144 13.60 -7.73 16.37
C ASN A 144 14.88 -8.09 15.57
N ALA A 145 16.06 -8.08 16.22
CA ALA A 145 17.36 -8.19 15.56
C ALA A 145 17.78 -9.64 15.22
N HIS A 146 16.89 -10.61 15.35
CA HIS A 146 17.22 -12.04 15.19
C HIS A 146 16.90 -12.60 13.81
N HIS A 147 16.33 -11.81 12.91
CA HIS A 147 16.00 -12.25 11.56
C HIS A 147 17.18 -12.12 10.61
N ASN A 148 17.36 -13.13 9.75
CA ASN A 148 18.44 -13.18 8.77
C ASN A 148 18.02 -12.41 7.50
N VAL A 149 18.39 -11.12 7.42
CA VAL A 149 18.01 -10.23 6.30
C VAL A 149 19.24 -9.59 5.66
N THR A 150 19.24 -9.60 4.32
CA THR A 150 20.24 -8.90 3.51
C THR A 150 19.58 -7.75 2.76
N PHE A 151 20.06 -6.51 2.94
CA PHE A 151 19.59 -5.35 2.20
C PHE A 151 20.47 -5.04 0.99
N LEU A 152 19.88 -5.04 -0.20
CA LEU A 152 20.56 -4.74 -1.46
C LEU A 152 20.12 -3.37 -2.03
N PRO A 153 20.97 -2.75 -2.87
CA PRO A 153 20.55 -1.59 -3.64
C PRO A 153 19.36 -1.94 -4.56
N LEU A 154 18.40 -1.02 -4.72
CA LEU A 154 17.33 -1.18 -5.70
C LEU A 154 17.94 -1.11 -7.12
N ASN A 155 17.38 -1.88 -8.05
CA ASN A 155 17.82 -1.96 -9.46
C ASN A 155 19.22 -2.59 -9.69
N ASP A 156 19.81 -3.25 -8.69
CA ASP A 156 21.08 -3.98 -8.82
C ASP A 156 20.82 -5.49 -8.92
N ILE A 157 20.57 -5.97 -10.15
CA ILE A 157 20.28 -7.40 -10.39
C ILE A 157 21.49 -8.30 -10.17
N GLU A 158 22.70 -7.79 -10.38
CA GLU A 158 23.90 -8.59 -10.19
C GLU A 158 24.20 -8.83 -8.69
N ALA A 159 23.93 -7.84 -7.84
CA ALA A 159 23.96 -8.04 -6.40
C ALA A 159 22.92 -9.10 -5.96
N VAL A 160 21.70 -9.08 -6.52
CA VAL A 160 20.68 -10.09 -6.25
C VAL A 160 21.16 -11.47 -6.65
N LYS A 161 21.63 -11.66 -7.89
CA LYS A 161 22.12 -12.97 -8.39
C LYS A 161 23.26 -13.50 -7.52
N THR A 162 24.19 -12.64 -7.10
CA THR A 162 25.29 -12.99 -6.21
C THR A 162 24.79 -13.55 -4.87
N GLU A 163 23.77 -12.94 -4.29
CA GLU A 163 23.18 -13.40 -3.03
C GLU A 163 22.36 -14.69 -3.23
N LEU A 164 21.60 -14.81 -4.32
CA LEU A 164 20.83 -16.02 -4.64
C LEU A 164 21.73 -17.24 -4.86
N ALA A 165 22.93 -17.05 -5.45
CA ALA A 165 23.89 -18.14 -5.70
C ALA A 165 24.41 -18.81 -4.42
N LYS A 166 24.25 -18.19 -3.23
CA LYS A 166 24.61 -18.80 -1.94
C LYS A 166 23.68 -19.96 -1.54
N GLY A 167 22.49 -20.04 -2.13
CA GLY A 167 21.56 -21.16 -1.98
C GLY A 167 20.74 -21.20 -0.67
N ASP A 168 20.86 -20.18 0.20
CA ASP A 168 20.24 -20.13 1.54
C ASP A 168 19.05 -19.14 1.64
N VAL A 169 18.69 -18.47 0.54
CA VAL A 169 17.61 -17.47 0.50
C VAL A 169 16.26 -18.15 0.46
N ALA A 170 15.34 -17.76 1.35
CA ALA A 170 13.94 -18.18 1.36
C ALA A 170 13.08 -17.32 0.43
N ALA A 171 13.25 -16.00 0.52
CA ALA A 171 12.44 -15.04 -0.22
C ALA A 171 13.21 -13.77 -0.59
N VAL A 172 12.72 -13.12 -1.64
CA VAL A 172 12.97 -11.72 -1.95
C VAL A 172 11.67 -10.97 -1.77
N ILE A 173 11.66 -9.90 -0.94
CA ILE A 173 10.51 -9.02 -0.76
C ILE A 173 10.80 -7.63 -1.31
N ILE A 174 9.85 -7.10 -2.10
CA ILE A 174 9.99 -5.80 -2.76
C ILE A 174 8.64 -5.08 -2.83
N GLU A 175 8.61 -3.76 -2.61
CA GLU A 175 7.44 -2.94 -2.90
C GLU A 175 7.30 -2.73 -4.42
N GLY A 176 6.07 -2.79 -4.95
CA GLY A 176 5.81 -2.45 -6.35
C GLY A 176 6.20 -1.00 -6.70
N ILE A 177 6.05 -0.08 -5.73
CA ILE A 177 6.63 1.27 -5.67
C ILE A 177 6.96 1.53 -4.21
N GLN A 178 8.20 1.88 -3.89
CA GLN A 178 8.58 2.21 -2.51
C GLN A 178 7.88 3.48 -2.05
N GLY A 179 6.92 3.33 -1.16
CA GLY A 179 6.09 4.44 -0.71
C GLY A 179 6.78 5.34 0.31
N VAL A 180 7.19 4.79 1.44
CA VAL A 180 7.88 5.51 2.53
C VAL A 180 9.29 5.92 2.10
N GLY A 181 9.92 5.15 1.25
CA GLY A 181 11.23 5.45 0.66
C GLY A 181 11.26 6.66 -0.28
N GLY A 182 10.10 7.28 -0.59
CA GLY A 182 10.02 8.51 -1.39
C GLY A 182 9.48 8.32 -2.80
N ILE A 183 8.51 7.47 -2.97
CA ILE A 183 7.89 7.14 -4.27
C ILE A 183 8.95 6.70 -5.30
N VAL A 184 9.82 5.78 -4.86
CA VAL A 184 10.87 5.23 -5.72
C VAL A 184 10.30 4.06 -6.51
N ILE A 185 10.36 4.14 -7.83
CA ILE A 185 9.82 3.13 -8.75
C ILE A 185 10.96 2.19 -9.14
N PRO A 186 10.87 0.89 -8.87
CA PRO A 186 11.79 -0.08 -9.45
C PRO A 186 11.70 -0.07 -10.99
N ASP A 187 12.82 -0.24 -11.67
CA ASP A 187 12.81 -0.36 -13.13
C ASP A 187 12.04 -1.60 -13.55
N ASP A 188 11.18 -1.47 -14.56
CA ASP A 188 10.38 -2.59 -15.05
C ASP A 188 11.25 -3.75 -15.56
N GLN A 189 12.43 -3.45 -16.14
CA GLN A 189 13.39 -4.48 -16.54
C GLN A 189 13.99 -5.17 -15.31
N PHE A 190 14.37 -4.43 -14.27
CA PHE A 190 14.85 -5.01 -13.02
C PHE A 190 13.83 -5.98 -12.42
N LEU A 191 12.53 -5.62 -12.40
CA LEU A 191 11.48 -6.51 -11.88
C LEU A 191 11.34 -7.79 -12.73
N ARG A 192 11.49 -7.70 -14.06
CA ARG A 192 11.51 -8.89 -14.94
C ARG A 192 12.71 -9.79 -14.65
N ASP A 193 13.89 -9.20 -14.55
CA ASP A 193 15.12 -9.93 -14.27
C ASP A 193 15.10 -10.54 -12.87
N LEU A 194 14.54 -9.81 -11.87
CA LEU A 194 14.34 -10.29 -10.52
C LEU A 194 13.41 -11.52 -10.49
N ARG A 195 12.27 -11.46 -11.21
CA ARG A 195 11.35 -12.60 -11.33
C ARG A 195 12.04 -13.81 -11.93
N GLN A 196 12.81 -13.62 -13.00
CA GLN A 196 13.57 -14.71 -13.65
C GLN A 196 14.60 -15.31 -12.68
N ALA A 197 15.41 -14.49 -12.05
CA ALA A 197 16.47 -14.94 -11.14
C ALA A 197 15.91 -15.68 -9.91
N THR A 198 14.81 -15.19 -9.30
CA THR A 198 14.17 -15.87 -8.17
C THR A 198 13.59 -17.21 -8.57
N LYS A 199 12.95 -17.30 -9.75
CA LYS A 199 12.39 -18.54 -10.28
C LYS A 199 13.47 -19.60 -10.54
N GLU A 200 14.59 -19.21 -11.17
CA GLU A 200 15.71 -20.10 -11.43
C GLU A 200 16.38 -20.60 -10.16
N ALA A 201 16.43 -19.76 -9.11
CA ALA A 201 17.03 -20.13 -7.81
C ALA A 201 16.07 -20.89 -6.88
N GLY A 202 14.79 -21.08 -7.26
CA GLY A 202 13.77 -21.66 -6.38
C GLY A 202 13.50 -20.84 -5.13
N VAL A 203 13.54 -19.49 -5.27
CA VAL A 203 13.34 -18.50 -4.19
C VAL A 203 12.01 -17.79 -4.39
N VAL A 204 11.25 -17.61 -3.32
CA VAL A 204 9.93 -16.99 -3.35
C VAL A 204 10.05 -15.48 -3.60
N LEU A 205 9.36 -14.97 -4.62
CA LEU A 205 9.22 -13.53 -4.88
C LEU A 205 7.93 -13.01 -4.24
N ILE A 206 8.07 -12.12 -3.26
CA ILE A 206 6.98 -11.44 -2.56
C ILE A 206 6.88 -10.00 -3.07
N LEU A 207 5.77 -9.63 -3.70
CA LEU A 207 5.44 -8.26 -4.03
C LEU A 207 4.59 -7.64 -2.92
N ASP A 208 5.14 -6.66 -2.25
CA ASP A 208 4.40 -5.82 -1.29
C ASP A 208 3.62 -4.75 -2.05
N GLU A 209 2.34 -5.00 -2.25
CA GLU A 209 1.39 -4.09 -2.90
C GLU A 209 0.47 -3.38 -1.89
N ILE A 210 0.88 -3.33 -0.62
CA ILE A 210 0.10 -2.73 0.46
C ILE A 210 -0.20 -1.26 0.21
N GLN A 211 0.75 -0.51 -0.36
CA GLN A 211 0.54 0.90 -0.69
C GLN A 211 0.38 1.15 -2.19
N SER A 212 1.10 0.43 -3.04
CA SER A 212 1.11 0.61 -4.50
C SER A 212 -0.03 -0.07 -5.23
N GLY A 213 -0.65 -1.07 -4.61
CA GLY A 213 -1.76 -1.82 -5.17
C GLY A 213 -3.11 -1.14 -5.08
N TYR A 214 -4.16 -1.91 -5.37
CA TYR A 214 -5.54 -1.42 -5.42
C TYR A 214 -5.70 -0.16 -6.28
N GLY A 215 -5.24 -0.24 -7.53
CA GLY A 215 -5.42 0.80 -8.54
C GLY A 215 -4.54 2.04 -8.38
N ARG A 216 -3.85 2.18 -7.25
CA ARG A 216 -3.08 3.37 -6.86
C ARG A 216 -2.09 3.84 -7.93
N SER A 217 -1.40 2.90 -8.57
CA SER A 217 -0.40 3.15 -9.62
C SER A 217 -0.98 3.29 -11.04
N GLY A 218 -2.30 3.24 -11.22
CA GLY A 218 -2.94 3.19 -12.54
C GLY A 218 -2.97 1.78 -13.16
N ARG A 219 -2.57 0.76 -12.41
CA ARG A 219 -2.84 -0.67 -12.61
C ARG A 219 -3.39 -1.22 -11.31
N PHE A 220 -4.10 -2.36 -11.34
CA PHE A 220 -4.64 -2.93 -10.09
C PHE A 220 -3.52 -3.24 -9.10
N PHE A 221 -2.42 -3.84 -9.56
CA PHE A 221 -1.15 -3.97 -8.85
C PHE A 221 -0.01 -3.30 -9.63
N ALA A 222 0.94 -2.68 -8.92
CA ALA A 222 2.04 -1.95 -9.54
C ALA A 222 3.00 -2.87 -10.33
N HIS A 223 3.22 -4.11 -9.89
CA HIS A 223 4.06 -5.08 -10.62
C HIS A 223 3.54 -5.41 -12.03
N GLN A 224 2.25 -5.14 -12.32
CA GLN A 224 1.67 -5.34 -13.64
C GLN A 224 2.27 -4.41 -14.71
N TRP A 225 2.91 -3.31 -14.32
CA TRP A 225 3.67 -2.46 -15.25
C TRP A 225 4.87 -3.22 -15.85
N ALA A 226 5.52 -4.07 -15.06
CA ALA A 226 6.59 -4.93 -15.53
C ALA A 226 6.09 -6.21 -16.25
N GLY A 227 4.80 -6.52 -16.17
CA GLY A 227 4.20 -7.71 -16.77
C GLY A 227 4.61 -9.02 -16.10
N ILE A 228 4.97 -9.01 -14.81
CA ILE A 228 5.38 -10.20 -14.05
C ILE A 228 4.25 -10.75 -13.20
N LYS A 229 4.34 -12.05 -12.86
CA LYS A 229 3.52 -12.71 -11.82
C LYS A 229 4.43 -13.14 -10.68
N PRO A 230 4.32 -12.56 -9.47
CA PRO A 230 5.10 -12.99 -8.30
C PRO A 230 4.51 -14.28 -7.69
N ASP A 231 5.21 -14.88 -6.74
CA ASP A 231 4.71 -16.06 -6.04
C ASP A 231 3.71 -15.67 -4.95
N ILE A 232 3.92 -14.52 -4.31
CA ILE A 232 3.04 -13.98 -3.26
C ILE A 232 2.84 -12.48 -3.49
N VAL A 233 1.59 -11.99 -3.31
CA VAL A 233 1.26 -10.56 -3.25
C VAL A 233 0.65 -10.24 -1.90
N THR A 234 1.19 -9.23 -1.20
CA THR A 234 0.60 -8.73 0.05
C THR A 234 -0.20 -7.45 -0.18
N MET A 235 -1.35 -7.34 0.49
CA MET A 235 -2.33 -6.27 0.32
C MET A 235 -2.86 -5.78 1.66
N ALA A 236 -3.27 -4.52 1.72
CA ALA A 236 -4.01 -3.90 2.83
C ALA A 236 -4.58 -2.54 2.38
N LYS A 237 -4.56 -1.52 3.27
CA LYS A 237 -4.88 -0.10 2.99
C LYS A 237 -6.12 0.09 2.11
N GLY A 238 -5.91 0.33 0.81
CA GLY A 238 -6.98 0.55 -0.16
C GLY A 238 -7.98 -0.60 -0.31
N MET A 239 -7.65 -1.78 0.21
CA MET A 239 -8.47 -2.99 0.13
C MET A 239 -9.87 -2.83 0.76
N ALA A 240 -10.01 -2.04 1.83
CA ALA A 240 -11.28 -1.80 2.48
C ALA A 240 -11.47 -0.35 2.96
N ASN A 241 -10.88 0.61 2.26
CA ASN A 241 -11.17 2.05 2.40
C ASN A 241 -11.20 2.56 3.85
N GLY A 242 -10.27 2.08 4.69
CA GLY A 242 -10.13 2.48 6.09
C GLY A 242 -10.59 1.43 7.11
N PHE A 243 -11.34 0.39 6.71
CA PHE A 243 -11.61 -0.73 7.62
C PHE A 243 -10.34 -1.59 7.78
N PRO A 244 -9.93 -1.99 9.00
CA PRO A 244 -8.75 -2.81 9.22
C PRO A 244 -8.84 -4.16 8.50
N ILE A 245 -7.97 -4.38 7.54
CA ILE A 245 -7.87 -5.60 6.74
C ILE A 245 -6.48 -5.73 6.15
N GLY A 246 -6.07 -6.95 5.86
CA GLY A 246 -4.97 -7.32 5.00
C GLY A 246 -5.27 -8.62 4.28
N GLY A 247 -4.51 -8.92 3.25
CA GLY A 247 -4.62 -10.14 2.48
C GLY A 247 -3.29 -10.55 1.88
N VAL A 248 -3.17 -11.84 1.64
CA VAL A 248 -2.04 -12.46 0.94
C VAL A 248 -2.62 -13.26 -0.22
N LEU A 249 -2.29 -12.91 -1.45
CA LEU A 249 -2.52 -13.75 -2.63
C LEU A 249 -1.33 -14.69 -2.77
N ILE A 250 -1.62 -15.96 -2.94
CA ILE A 250 -0.67 -17.07 -2.88
C ILE A 250 -0.80 -17.87 -4.17
N SER A 251 0.30 -18.03 -4.92
CA SER A 251 0.30 -18.79 -6.17
C SER A 251 -0.07 -20.26 -5.97
N PRO A 252 -0.55 -20.97 -7.02
CA PRO A 252 -0.94 -22.37 -6.91
C PRO A 252 0.22 -23.34 -6.57
N GLU A 253 1.46 -22.88 -6.60
CA GLU A 253 2.63 -23.71 -6.27
C GLU A 253 2.76 -24.00 -4.76
N PHE A 254 1.98 -23.32 -3.91
CA PHE A 254 2.01 -23.51 -2.46
C PHE A 254 0.92 -24.48 -1.99
N GLU A 255 1.31 -25.43 -1.17
CA GLU A 255 0.38 -26.37 -0.55
C GLU A 255 -0.08 -25.88 0.83
N ALA A 256 -1.40 -25.80 1.03
CA ALA A 256 -1.98 -25.39 2.30
C ALA A 256 -2.02 -26.56 3.29
N THR A 257 -1.42 -26.37 4.46
CA THR A 257 -1.55 -27.28 5.59
C THR A 257 -2.39 -26.64 6.69
N LYS A 258 -3.38 -27.35 7.21
CA LYS A 258 -4.25 -26.84 8.29
C LYS A 258 -3.44 -26.43 9.51
N GLY A 259 -3.61 -25.18 9.95
CA GLY A 259 -2.94 -24.61 11.11
C GLY A 259 -1.58 -23.98 10.82
N MET A 260 -1.06 -24.02 9.58
CA MET A 260 0.22 -23.37 9.25
C MET A 260 0.16 -21.83 9.35
N LEU A 261 -0.97 -21.25 8.98
CA LEU A 261 -1.31 -19.84 9.16
C LEU A 261 -2.58 -19.72 9.98
N GLY A 262 -2.78 -18.58 10.65
CA GLY A 262 -3.97 -18.38 11.47
C GLY A 262 -4.17 -16.92 11.90
N THR A 263 -5.43 -16.57 12.16
CA THR A 263 -5.85 -15.24 12.62
C THR A 263 -7.19 -15.34 13.32
N THR A 264 -7.42 -14.54 14.35
CA THR A 264 -8.72 -14.48 15.01
C THR A 264 -9.71 -13.62 14.23
N PHE A 265 -9.31 -12.42 13.84
CA PHE A 265 -10.21 -11.43 13.22
C PHE A 265 -10.13 -11.36 11.69
N GLY A 266 -9.07 -11.87 11.09
CA GLY A 266 -8.89 -11.80 9.64
C GLY A 266 -10.03 -12.49 8.90
N GLY A 267 -10.62 -11.80 7.92
CA GLY A 267 -11.75 -12.28 7.15
C GLY A 267 -13.10 -12.18 7.85
N ASN A 268 -13.24 -11.38 8.92
CA ASN A 268 -14.52 -11.17 9.60
C ASN A 268 -15.58 -10.54 8.69
N TYR A 269 -16.85 -10.69 9.05
CA TYR A 269 -17.98 -10.30 8.20
C TYR A 269 -17.99 -8.81 7.85
N LEU A 270 -17.65 -7.91 8.78
CA LEU A 270 -17.62 -6.47 8.51
C LEU A 270 -16.49 -6.09 7.56
N ALA A 271 -15.29 -6.64 7.77
CA ALA A 271 -14.17 -6.42 6.87
C ALA A 271 -14.47 -6.96 5.46
N MET A 272 -15.16 -8.10 5.36
CA MET A 272 -15.56 -8.68 4.08
C MET A 272 -16.62 -7.84 3.38
N ALA A 273 -17.63 -7.32 4.10
CA ALA A 273 -18.62 -6.42 3.54
C ALA A 273 -17.96 -5.13 3.00
N ALA A 274 -17.05 -4.54 3.77
CA ALA A 274 -16.26 -3.38 3.38
C ALA A 274 -15.45 -3.64 2.10
N ALA A 275 -14.68 -4.72 2.08
CA ALA A 275 -13.79 -5.06 0.96
C ALA A 275 -14.56 -5.45 -0.31
N ASN A 276 -15.67 -6.18 -0.20
CA ASN A 276 -16.55 -6.49 -1.33
C ASN A 276 -17.15 -5.23 -1.93
N ALA A 277 -17.64 -4.30 -1.10
CA ALA A 277 -18.15 -3.01 -1.57
C ALA A 277 -17.08 -2.20 -2.30
N VAL A 278 -15.84 -2.18 -1.78
CA VAL A 278 -14.70 -1.53 -2.44
C VAL A 278 -14.44 -2.16 -3.81
N ALA A 279 -14.39 -3.50 -3.90
CA ALA A 279 -14.16 -4.19 -5.17
C ALA A 279 -15.25 -3.88 -6.22
N ASP A 280 -16.52 -3.80 -5.80
CA ASP A 280 -17.62 -3.42 -6.68
C ASP A 280 -17.49 -1.98 -7.18
N ILE A 281 -17.19 -1.03 -6.28
CA ILE A 281 -17.00 0.39 -6.63
C ILE A 281 -15.82 0.55 -7.62
N PHE A 282 -14.73 -0.18 -7.41
CA PHE A 282 -13.59 -0.16 -8.33
C PHE A 282 -13.99 -0.49 -9.76
N LYS A 283 -14.84 -1.51 -9.94
CA LYS A 283 -15.32 -1.95 -11.25
C LYS A 283 -16.34 -0.99 -11.85
N GLU A 284 -17.32 -0.54 -11.04
CA GLU A 284 -18.41 0.32 -11.48
C GLU A 284 -17.95 1.73 -11.85
N GLU A 285 -17.00 2.29 -11.11
CA GLU A 285 -16.51 3.66 -11.31
C GLU A 285 -15.18 3.73 -12.07
N ASN A 286 -14.68 2.61 -12.59
CA ASN A 286 -13.41 2.53 -13.35
C ASN A 286 -12.23 3.22 -12.63
N LEU A 287 -12.11 3.04 -11.31
CA LEU A 287 -11.16 3.79 -10.49
C LEU A 287 -9.69 3.59 -10.88
N VAL A 288 -9.33 2.43 -11.45
CA VAL A 288 -7.97 2.17 -11.95
C VAL A 288 -7.65 3.09 -13.13
N ALA A 289 -8.58 3.25 -14.08
CA ALA A 289 -8.42 4.15 -15.22
C ALA A 289 -8.39 5.61 -14.75
N ASN A 290 -9.30 6.00 -13.84
CA ASN A 290 -9.30 7.36 -13.26
C ASN A 290 -7.96 7.67 -12.57
N ALA A 291 -7.42 6.73 -11.79
CA ALA A 291 -6.13 6.91 -11.13
C ALA A 291 -4.99 7.11 -12.13
N PHE A 292 -5.01 6.41 -13.26
CA PHE A 292 -4.03 6.62 -14.34
C PHE A 292 -4.19 8.00 -14.98
N GLU A 293 -5.39 8.33 -15.47
CA GLU A 293 -5.63 9.56 -16.22
C GLU A 293 -5.43 10.83 -15.38
N VAL A 294 -6.02 10.86 -14.16
CA VAL A 294 -5.90 12.00 -13.26
C VAL A 294 -4.49 12.08 -12.67
N GLY A 295 -3.83 10.93 -12.46
CA GLY A 295 -2.44 10.88 -12.03
C GLY A 295 -1.47 11.48 -13.05
N GLU A 296 -1.62 11.13 -14.34
CA GLU A 296 -0.82 11.73 -15.41
C GLU A 296 -1.13 13.24 -15.54
N TYR A 297 -2.41 13.63 -15.43
CA TYR A 297 -2.78 15.04 -15.42
C TYR A 297 -2.10 15.79 -14.27
N LEU A 298 -2.19 15.27 -13.03
CA LEU A 298 -1.57 15.87 -11.85
C LEU A 298 -0.05 15.99 -12.02
N LYS A 299 0.62 14.91 -12.43
CA LYS A 299 2.08 14.88 -12.61
C LYS A 299 2.55 15.93 -13.65
N ASN A 300 1.83 16.04 -14.76
CA ASN A 300 2.16 16.96 -15.85
C ASN A 300 1.78 18.41 -15.55
N SER A 301 0.88 18.65 -14.59
CA SER A 301 0.45 19.98 -14.17
C SER A 301 1.33 20.59 -13.07
N ILE A 302 2.22 19.81 -12.43
CA ILE A 302 3.17 20.37 -11.44
C ILE A 302 4.04 21.44 -12.11
N PRO A 303 4.04 22.69 -11.59
CA PRO A 303 4.76 23.77 -12.22
C PRO A 303 6.28 23.57 -12.19
N ALA A 304 6.94 23.98 -13.26
CA ALA A 304 8.41 24.05 -13.28
C ALA A 304 8.86 25.13 -12.29
N SER A 305 9.72 24.77 -11.35
CA SER A 305 10.26 25.68 -10.35
C SER A 305 11.68 25.28 -9.96
N PRO A 306 12.61 26.23 -9.75
CA PRO A 306 13.94 25.91 -9.24
C PRO A 306 13.93 25.28 -7.84
N ARG A 307 12.84 25.40 -7.10
CA ARG A 307 12.64 24.76 -5.80
C ARG A 307 12.33 23.26 -5.93
N ILE A 308 11.74 22.83 -7.06
CA ILE A 308 11.39 21.43 -7.32
C ILE A 308 12.57 20.74 -8.00
N LYS A 309 13.08 19.67 -7.40
CA LYS A 309 14.17 18.85 -7.92
C LYS A 309 13.65 17.84 -8.94
N GLU A 310 12.55 17.14 -8.58
CA GLU A 310 12.01 16.04 -9.37
C GLU A 310 10.54 15.80 -9.05
N VAL A 311 9.77 15.40 -10.07
CA VAL A 311 8.42 14.86 -9.91
C VAL A 311 8.41 13.44 -10.46
N ARG A 312 8.05 12.46 -9.63
CA ARG A 312 8.01 11.04 -10.00
C ARG A 312 6.77 10.35 -9.47
N GLY A 313 6.37 9.26 -10.09
CA GLY A 313 5.21 8.48 -9.67
C GLY A 313 4.50 7.82 -10.84
N ARG A 314 3.54 6.95 -10.51
CA ARG A 314 2.59 6.31 -11.43
C ARG A 314 1.19 6.42 -10.86
N GLY A 315 0.21 6.73 -11.70
CA GLY A 315 -1.17 6.94 -11.26
C GLY A 315 -1.25 8.01 -10.17
N LEU A 316 -2.06 7.80 -9.13
CA LEU A 316 -2.21 8.68 -7.97
C LEU A 316 -1.23 8.33 -6.81
N MET A 317 -0.04 7.87 -7.14
CA MET A 317 1.08 7.68 -6.23
C MET A 317 2.25 8.55 -6.71
N ILE A 318 2.25 9.83 -6.31
CA ILE A 318 3.15 10.86 -6.84
C ILE A 318 4.00 11.45 -5.71
N GLY A 319 5.28 11.63 -5.98
CA GLY A 319 6.23 12.34 -5.15
C GLY A 319 6.71 13.61 -5.84
N VAL A 320 6.71 14.72 -5.09
CA VAL A 320 7.32 15.98 -5.50
C VAL A 320 8.51 16.24 -4.59
N GLU A 321 9.71 16.07 -5.12
CA GLU A 321 10.96 16.25 -4.39
C GLU A 321 11.46 17.69 -4.54
N PHE A 322 11.80 18.30 -3.43
CA PHE A 322 12.30 19.68 -3.37
C PHE A 322 13.81 19.70 -3.13
N ASN A 323 14.47 20.78 -3.55
CA ASN A 323 15.88 21.05 -3.26
C ASN A 323 16.13 21.44 -1.79
N GLU A 324 15.08 21.65 -1.01
CA GLU A 324 15.09 22.14 0.37
C GLU A 324 14.07 21.39 1.25
N PRO A 325 14.16 21.51 2.58
CA PRO A 325 13.17 20.91 3.48
C PRO A 325 11.76 21.49 3.28
N ILE A 326 10.76 20.60 3.21
CA ILE A 326 9.37 20.95 2.89
C ILE A 326 8.48 21.28 4.09
N ALA A 327 9.03 21.35 5.32
CA ALA A 327 8.21 21.54 6.52
C ALA A 327 7.35 22.82 6.45
N GLU A 328 7.93 23.92 5.98
CA GLU A 328 7.23 25.19 5.81
C GLU A 328 6.15 25.12 4.72
N ILE A 329 6.52 24.72 3.49
CA ILE A 329 5.58 24.67 2.37
C ILE A 329 4.42 23.70 2.65
N ARG A 330 4.70 22.56 3.31
CA ARG A 330 3.69 21.59 3.73
C ARG A 330 2.77 22.16 4.82
N GLY A 331 3.33 22.91 5.77
CA GLY A 331 2.55 23.63 6.79
C GLY A 331 1.61 24.66 6.17
N ARG A 332 2.10 25.46 5.22
CA ARG A 332 1.30 26.44 4.48
C ARG A 332 0.24 25.78 3.60
N LEU A 333 0.54 24.65 2.93
CA LEU A 333 -0.47 23.86 2.21
C LEU A 333 -1.61 23.45 3.15
N LEU A 334 -1.30 22.98 4.36
CA LEU A 334 -2.32 22.52 5.31
C LEU A 334 -3.11 23.70 5.92
N TYR A 335 -2.43 24.70 6.48
CA TYR A 335 -3.07 25.72 7.33
C TYR A 335 -3.56 26.96 6.56
N GLU A 336 -2.92 27.31 5.41
CA GLU A 336 -3.33 28.47 4.61
C GLU A 336 -4.17 28.05 3.39
N LYS A 337 -3.83 26.88 2.77
CA LYS A 337 -4.50 26.41 1.55
C LYS A 337 -5.48 25.27 1.81
N HIS A 338 -5.54 24.75 3.03
CA HIS A 338 -6.44 23.67 3.46
C HIS A 338 -6.31 22.39 2.63
N ILE A 339 -5.06 21.95 2.40
CA ILE A 339 -4.75 20.75 1.63
C ILE A 339 -3.88 19.80 2.44
N PHE A 340 -4.37 18.59 2.70
CA PHE A 340 -3.58 17.53 3.31
C PHE A 340 -2.64 16.88 2.31
N THR A 341 -1.37 16.72 2.69
CA THR A 341 -0.35 16.02 1.91
C THR A 341 0.46 15.07 2.78
N GLY A 342 1.04 14.05 2.18
CA GLY A 342 1.99 13.14 2.83
C GLY A 342 3.43 13.67 2.78
N VAL A 343 4.34 12.96 3.47
CA VAL A 343 5.77 13.29 3.51
C VAL A 343 6.62 12.04 3.43
N SER A 344 7.78 12.14 2.79
CA SER A 344 8.87 11.18 2.92
C SER A 344 10.19 11.93 3.11
N GLY A 345 10.98 11.50 4.11
CA GLY A 345 12.19 12.22 4.47
C GLY A 345 11.92 13.67 4.84
N LYS A 346 12.84 14.57 4.44
CA LYS A 346 12.74 16.00 4.74
C LYS A 346 12.26 16.85 3.55
N ASN A 347 12.44 16.34 2.33
CA ASN A 347 12.34 17.12 1.08
C ASN A 347 11.25 16.63 0.12
N MET A 348 10.47 15.62 0.48
CA MET A 348 9.48 15.02 -0.43
C MET A 348 8.05 15.21 0.06
N ILE A 349 7.22 15.87 -0.75
CA ILE A 349 5.76 15.81 -0.62
C ILE A 349 5.26 14.56 -1.34
N ARG A 350 4.41 13.76 -0.68
CA ARG A 350 3.72 12.63 -1.29
C ARG A 350 2.24 12.96 -1.50
N LEU A 351 1.78 12.75 -2.73
CA LEU A 351 0.39 12.91 -3.12
C LEU A 351 -0.19 11.50 -3.30
N LEU A 352 -1.10 11.13 -2.39
CA LEU A 352 -1.67 9.79 -2.23
C LEU A 352 -3.20 9.89 -2.07
N ALA A 353 -3.83 10.73 -2.88
CA ALA A 353 -5.24 11.08 -2.81
C ALA A 353 -6.17 9.86 -2.95
N PRO A 354 -7.44 9.92 -2.51
CA PRO A 354 -8.46 8.96 -2.94
C PRO A 354 -8.49 8.81 -4.46
N LEU A 355 -8.78 7.59 -4.96
CA LEU A 355 -8.78 7.32 -6.41
C LEU A 355 -9.97 7.98 -7.15
N THR A 356 -10.88 8.56 -6.40
CA THR A 356 -11.99 9.39 -6.90
C THR A 356 -11.59 10.86 -7.13
N LEU A 357 -10.29 11.21 -7.00
CA LEU A 357 -9.77 12.54 -7.29
C LEU A 357 -10.15 12.97 -8.70
N THR A 358 -10.55 14.23 -8.87
CA THR A 358 -10.92 14.82 -10.16
C THR A 358 -9.83 15.78 -10.67
N LYS A 359 -9.87 16.09 -11.97
CA LYS A 359 -8.98 17.14 -12.54
C LYS A 359 -9.24 18.51 -11.90
N ALA A 360 -10.48 18.82 -11.55
CA ALA A 360 -10.81 20.07 -10.83
C ALA A 360 -10.16 20.12 -9.43
N ASP A 361 -10.07 18.98 -8.72
CA ASP A 361 -9.34 18.90 -7.46
C ASP A 361 -7.83 19.12 -7.66
N VAL A 362 -7.30 18.58 -8.76
CA VAL A 362 -5.89 18.82 -9.16
C VAL A 362 -5.65 20.32 -9.39
N ASP A 363 -6.53 20.99 -10.13
CA ASP A 363 -6.38 22.44 -10.43
C ASP A 363 -6.36 23.28 -9.15
N ILE A 364 -7.15 22.92 -8.13
CA ILE A 364 -7.12 23.57 -6.80
C ILE A 364 -5.73 23.42 -6.18
N PHE A 365 -5.16 22.21 -6.21
CA PHE A 365 -3.84 21.95 -5.65
C PHE A 365 -2.74 22.68 -6.43
N ILE A 366 -2.77 22.64 -7.76
CA ILE A 366 -1.77 23.29 -8.60
C ILE A 366 -1.72 24.80 -8.33
N LYS A 367 -2.88 25.45 -8.30
CA LYS A 367 -2.97 26.88 -7.96
C LYS A 367 -2.42 27.16 -6.56
N ALA A 368 -2.75 26.33 -5.57
CA ALA A 368 -2.23 26.48 -4.22
C ALA A 368 -0.70 26.29 -4.16
N LEU A 369 -0.16 25.35 -4.95
CA LEU A 369 1.27 25.10 -5.01
C LEU A 369 2.01 26.26 -5.70
N GLU A 370 1.48 26.79 -6.82
CA GLU A 370 2.03 27.96 -7.53
C GLU A 370 2.15 29.17 -6.62
N ASP A 371 1.13 29.45 -5.79
CA ASP A 371 1.13 30.55 -4.82
C ASP A 371 2.24 30.41 -3.75
N LEU A 372 2.80 29.22 -3.57
CA LEU A 372 3.78 28.89 -2.53
C LEU A 372 5.21 28.71 -3.08
N LEU A 373 5.36 28.55 -4.40
CA LEU A 373 6.65 28.39 -5.08
C LEU A 373 7.32 29.73 -5.39
#